data_341974b279344481530c1c3aa040fe88
#
_entry.id   341974b279344481530c1c3aa040fe88
#
_cell.length_a   1.000
_cell.length_b   1.000
_cell.length_c   1.000
_cell.angle_alpha   90.00
_cell.angle_beta   90.00
_cell.angle_gamma   90.00
#
_symmetry.space_group_name_H-M   'P 1'
#
loop_
_entity.id
_entity.type
_entity.pdbx_description
1 polymer ?
#
loop_
_entity_poly.entity_id
_entity_poly.type
_entity_poly.pdbx_seq_one_letter_code
_entity_poly.pdbx_strand_id
1 'polypeptide(L)'
;MKKIILSSFLIASFGLLADDHLPPGYSKYQSNFLFTCSMPAKCLKAFNDYMNAPEIVSQNFEADMYAVMHNGWDEATHGISFYYKSADEYAKGNQIYVTSEAGRKFRKRIDELDIQGTSQNLTVHTVGVTNSGSAAENVVSLRWSLDVSNPAKFLPLWKGFSKSIEKYDWSANAYGLQSHYLGN
;
A
#
# COMPACT_ATOMS: atom_id res chain seq x y z
N MET A 1 -2.05 -42.92 -17.20
CA MET A 1 -2.86 -41.74 -17.58
C MET A 1 -3.20 -40.99 -16.32
N LYS A 2 -2.50 -39.86 -16.06
CA LYS A 2 -2.72 -39.01 -14.88
C LYS A 2 -3.83 -38.01 -15.23
N LYS A 3 -4.97 -38.12 -14.54
CA LYS A 3 -6.07 -37.14 -14.65
C LYS A 3 -5.65 -35.87 -13.96
N ILE A 4 -5.46 -34.80 -14.73
CA ILE A 4 -5.29 -33.46 -14.24
C ILE A 4 -6.69 -32.95 -13.86
N ILE A 5 -6.95 -32.83 -12.57
CA ILE A 5 -8.16 -32.19 -12.06
C ILE A 5 -7.89 -30.68 -12.15
N LEU A 6 -8.50 -30.05 -13.15
CA LEU A 6 -8.51 -28.58 -13.26
C LEU A 6 -9.50 -28.07 -12.23
N SER A 7 -9.01 -27.67 -11.05
CA SER A 7 -9.81 -26.94 -10.07
C SER A 7 -10.10 -25.56 -10.63
N SER A 8 -11.29 -25.39 -11.18
CA SER A 8 -11.84 -24.08 -11.50
C SER A 8 -12.04 -23.33 -10.19
N PHE A 9 -11.09 -22.48 -9.83
CA PHE A 9 -11.29 -21.49 -8.79
C PHE A 9 -12.37 -20.53 -9.31
N LEU A 10 -13.58 -20.72 -8.83
CA LEU A 10 -14.64 -19.74 -8.93
C LEU A 10 -14.19 -18.54 -8.07
N ILE A 11 -13.50 -17.59 -8.69
CA ILE A 11 -13.31 -16.27 -8.11
C ILE A 11 -14.72 -15.70 -8.04
N ALA A 12 -15.38 -15.88 -6.90
CA ALA A 12 -16.51 -15.04 -6.55
C ALA A 12 -15.95 -13.62 -6.53
N SER A 13 -16.09 -12.94 -7.65
CA SER A 13 -15.98 -11.48 -7.72
C SER A 13 -17.07 -10.97 -6.76
N PHE A 14 -16.70 -10.86 -5.48
CA PHE A 14 -17.35 -9.89 -4.62
C PHE A 14 -17.09 -8.57 -5.33
N GLY A 15 -18.06 -8.15 -6.12
CA GLY A 15 -18.21 -6.76 -6.48
C GLY A 15 -18.31 -6.01 -5.14
N LEU A 16 -17.16 -5.75 -4.53
CA LEU A 16 -17.01 -4.69 -3.56
C LEU A 16 -17.53 -3.50 -4.33
N LEU A 17 -18.75 -3.11 -4.01
CA LEU A 17 -19.30 -1.84 -4.41
C LEU A 17 -18.20 -0.85 -4.06
N ALA A 18 -17.46 -0.42 -5.10
CA ALA A 18 -16.51 0.64 -4.98
C ALA A 18 -17.36 1.79 -4.45
N ASP A 19 -17.18 2.05 -3.16
CA ASP A 19 -17.91 3.13 -2.53
C ASP A 19 -17.35 4.40 -3.19
N ASP A 20 -18.14 5.08 -3.99
CA ASP A 20 -17.81 6.35 -4.64
C ASP A 20 -17.53 7.48 -3.63
N HIS A 21 -17.37 7.12 -2.35
CA HIS A 21 -17.13 8.00 -1.23
C HIS A 21 -15.64 8.22 -0.91
N LEU A 22 -14.70 7.66 -1.69
CA LEU A 22 -13.31 8.06 -1.54
C LEU A 22 -13.17 9.52 -2.00
N PRO A 23 -12.54 10.37 -1.21
CA PRO A 23 -12.33 11.77 -1.59
C PRO A 23 -11.64 11.88 -2.96
N PRO A 24 -11.92 12.90 -3.77
CA PRO A 24 -11.21 13.14 -5.01
C PRO A 24 -9.71 13.15 -4.79
N GLY A 25 -8.97 12.37 -5.59
CA GLY A 25 -7.52 12.23 -5.46
C GLY A 25 -7.04 11.11 -4.53
N TYR A 26 -7.96 10.42 -3.84
CA TYR A 26 -7.59 9.28 -3.00
C TYR A 26 -7.17 8.08 -3.85
N SER A 27 -6.07 7.45 -3.50
CA SER A 27 -5.57 6.28 -4.22
C SER A 27 -6.35 5.04 -3.83
N LYS A 28 -6.91 4.33 -4.82
CA LYS A 28 -7.73 3.14 -4.59
C LYS A 28 -6.91 1.93 -4.17
N TYR A 29 -5.68 1.80 -4.72
CA TYR A 29 -4.79 0.69 -4.45
C TYR A 29 -3.53 1.20 -3.77
N GLN A 30 -3.03 0.41 -2.81
CA GLN A 30 -1.77 0.70 -2.14
C GLN A 30 -0.92 -0.57 -2.10
N SER A 31 0.26 -0.51 -2.71
CA SER A 31 1.25 -1.58 -2.64
C SER A 31 2.25 -1.26 -1.55
N ASN A 32 2.40 -2.14 -0.58
CA ASN A 32 3.28 -1.96 0.56
C ASN A 32 4.41 -2.99 0.52
N PHE A 33 5.61 -2.50 0.77
CA PHE A 33 6.83 -3.31 0.89
C PHE A 33 7.47 -3.00 2.23
N LEU A 34 7.61 -4.00 3.09
CA LEU A 34 8.36 -3.90 4.32
C LEU A 34 9.72 -4.56 4.14
N PHE A 35 10.75 -3.97 4.71
CA PHE A 35 12.11 -4.45 4.54
C PHE A 35 13.04 -4.02 5.68
N THR A 36 14.16 -4.71 5.81
CA THR A 36 15.27 -4.28 6.66
C THR A 36 16.23 -3.39 5.89
N CYS A 37 16.70 -2.32 6.52
CA CYS A 37 17.70 -1.42 5.96
C CYS A 37 18.68 -1.00 7.06
N SER A 38 19.93 -1.44 6.95
CA SER A 38 20.98 -1.11 7.91
C SER A 38 21.60 0.28 7.66
N MET A 39 21.37 0.88 6.49
CA MET A 39 21.92 2.17 6.08
C MET A 39 20.81 3.13 5.60
N PRO A 40 19.96 3.67 6.51
CA PRO A 40 18.74 4.40 6.13
C PRO A 40 18.96 5.53 5.11
N ALA A 41 20.02 6.32 5.29
CA ALA A 41 20.31 7.41 4.35
C ALA A 41 20.62 6.93 2.92
N LYS A 42 21.26 5.77 2.78
CA LYS A 42 21.53 5.19 1.46
C LYS A 42 20.29 4.55 0.85
N CYS A 43 19.44 3.93 1.68
CA CYS A 43 18.17 3.38 1.26
C CYS A 43 17.23 4.49 0.77
N LEU A 44 17.12 5.59 1.53
CA LEU A 44 16.35 6.76 1.13
C LEU A 44 16.89 7.38 -0.16
N LYS A 45 18.23 7.48 -0.29
CA LYS A 45 18.82 7.96 -1.54
C LYS A 45 18.47 7.07 -2.72
N ALA A 46 18.55 5.75 -2.58
CA ALA A 46 18.19 4.81 -3.65
C ALA A 46 16.72 4.96 -4.07
N PHE A 47 15.83 5.10 -3.09
CA PHE A 47 14.40 5.36 -3.34
C PHE A 47 14.18 6.69 -4.07
N ASN A 48 14.81 7.77 -3.60
CA ASN A 48 14.68 9.08 -4.24
C ASN A 48 15.26 9.10 -5.65
N ASP A 49 16.40 8.45 -5.88
CA ASP A 49 17.00 8.31 -7.22
C ASP A 49 16.03 7.59 -8.19
N TYR A 50 15.32 6.57 -7.70
CA TYR A 50 14.29 5.87 -8.47
C TYR A 50 13.09 6.76 -8.76
N MET A 51 12.52 7.39 -7.73
CA MET A 51 11.32 8.24 -7.87
C MET A 51 11.56 9.47 -8.76
N ASN A 52 12.79 9.99 -8.76
CA ASN A 52 13.18 11.14 -9.59
C ASN A 52 13.64 10.75 -11.01
N ALA A 53 13.65 9.48 -11.36
CA ALA A 53 13.98 9.05 -12.71
C ALA A 53 12.90 9.54 -13.72
N PRO A 54 13.28 10.01 -14.93
CA PRO A 54 12.33 10.55 -15.90
C PRO A 54 11.18 9.61 -16.24
N GLU A 55 11.45 8.30 -16.30
CA GLU A 55 10.45 7.26 -16.57
C GLU A 55 9.39 7.17 -15.45
N ILE A 56 9.77 7.49 -14.21
CA ILE A 56 8.87 7.45 -13.05
C ILE A 56 8.14 8.78 -12.92
N VAL A 57 8.86 9.91 -13.00
CA VAL A 57 8.28 11.25 -12.91
C VAL A 57 7.17 11.44 -13.95
N SER A 58 7.37 10.94 -15.19
CA SER A 58 6.36 11.03 -16.25
C SER A 58 5.05 10.31 -15.96
N GLN A 59 5.01 9.42 -14.97
CA GLN A 59 3.81 8.68 -14.58
C GLN A 59 3.04 9.35 -13.44
N ASN A 60 3.67 10.31 -12.75
CA ASN A 60 3.08 10.98 -11.58
C ASN A 60 2.63 9.99 -10.48
N PHE A 61 3.43 8.94 -10.25
CA PHE A 61 3.17 8.01 -9.16
C PHE A 61 3.46 8.67 -7.81
N GLU A 62 2.58 8.43 -6.86
CA GLU A 62 2.79 8.82 -5.49
C GLU A 62 3.38 7.65 -4.70
N ALA A 63 4.39 7.94 -3.87
CA ALA A 63 4.99 6.93 -3.00
C ALA A 63 5.62 7.58 -1.77
N ASP A 64 5.58 6.83 -0.65
CA ASP A 64 6.20 7.22 0.60
C ASP A 64 7.22 6.16 1.04
N MET A 65 8.37 6.61 1.56
CA MET A 65 9.26 5.77 2.33
C MET A 65 9.22 6.21 3.79
N TYR A 66 9.10 5.25 4.70
CA TYR A 66 8.94 5.51 6.13
C TYR A 66 9.76 4.57 7.01
N ALA A 67 10.09 5.00 8.21
CA ALA A 67 10.65 4.15 9.24
C ALA A 67 9.54 3.40 9.99
N VAL A 68 9.79 2.15 10.32
CA VAL A 68 8.89 1.32 11.13
C VAL A 68 9.36 1.36 12.57
N MET A 69 8.50 1.82 13.49
CA MET A 69 8.86 2.02 14.90
C MET A 69 8.38 0.86 15.79
N HIS A 70 7.20 0.30 15.50
CA HIS A 70 6.59 -0.77 16.27
C HIS A 70 5.95 -1.76 15.32
N ASN A 71 6.60 -2.90 15.07
CA ASN A 71 6.24 -3.83 14.02
C ASN A 71 5.83 -5.22 14.52
N GLY A 72 5.60 -5.38 15.80
CA GLY A 72 5.20 -6.68 16.37
C GLY A 72 6.26 -7.75 16.13
N TRP A 73 5.94 -8.72 15.28
CA TRP A 73 6.80 -9.89 14.98
C TRP A 73 7.68 -9.71 13.74
N ASP A 74 7.44 -8.69 12.92
CA ASP A 74 8.17 -8.46 11.68
C ASP A 74 9.47 -7.71 11.99
N GLU A 75 10.57 -8.12 11.35
CA GLU A 75 11.90 -7.52 11.53
C GLU A 75 12.10 -6.25 10.70
N ALA A 76 11.08 -5.82 9.95
CA ALA A 76 11.17 -4.64 9.11
C ALA A 76 11.54 -3.39 9.93
N THR A 77 12.49 -2.66 9.39
CA THR A 77 12.90 -1.34 9.93
C THR A 77 12.34 -0.18 9.10
N HIS A 78 11.96 -0.46 7.87
CA HIS A 78 11.46 0.52 6.91
C HIS A 78 10.35 -0.07 6.05
N GLY A 79 9.58 0.82 5.43
CA GLY A 79 8.62 0.45 4.41
C GLY A 79 8.53 1.47 3.28
N ILE A 80 8.04 1.00 2.14
CA ILE A 80 7.64 1.84 1.02
C ILE A 80 6.18 1.53 0.69
N SER A 81 5.39 2.57 0.51
CA SER A 81 4.03 2.47 0.00
C SER A 81 3.94 3.21 -1.33
N PHE A 82 3.45 2.53 -2.36
CA PHE A 82 3.07 3.13 -3.63
C PHE A 82 1.55 3.22 -3.71
N TYR A 83 1.06 4.34 -4.21
CA TYR A 83 -0.36 4.65 -4.30
C TYR A 83 -0.80 4.71 -5.76
N TYR A 84 -1.89 4.03 -6.08
CA TYR A 84 -2.41 3.93 -7.45
C TYR A 84 -3.92 4.19 -7.48
N LYS A 85 -4.35 4.97 -8.45
CA LYS A 85 -5.78 5.34 -8.63
C LYS A 85 -6.59 4.21 -9.27
N SER A 86 -5.91 3.32 -10.00
CA SER A 86 -6.55 2.22 -10.72
C SER A 86 -5.67 0.96 -10.77
N ALA A 87 -6.28 -0.18 -11.13
CA ALA A 87 -5.55 -1.42 -11.37
C ALA A 87 -4.59 -1.30 -12.57
N ASP A 88 -4.93 -0.50 -13.58
CA ASP A 88 -4.07 -0.25 -14.74
C ASP A 88 -2.84 0.55 -14.36
N GLU A 89 -2.98 1.55 -13.49
CA GLU A 89 -1.85 2.28 -12.93
C GLU A 89 -0.91 1.36 -12.14
N TYR A 90 -1.47 0.49 -11.30
CA TYR A 90 -0.70 -0.53 -10.59
C TYR A 90 0.05 -1.47 -11.54
N ALA A 91 -0.64 -2.00 -12.56
CA ALA A 91 -0.02 -2.86 -13.56
C ALA A 91 1.11 -2.15 -14.31
N LYS A 92 0.89 -0.89 -14.69
CA LYS A 92 1.88 -0.05 -15.35
C LYS A 92 3.08 0.24 -14.45
N GLY A 93 2.87 0.54 -13.16
CA GLY A 93 3.93 0.73 -12.18
C GLY A 93 4.82 -0.50 -12.05
N ASN A 94 4.22 -1.68 -11.94
CA ASN A 94 4.95 -2.94 -11.92
C ASN A 94 5.72 -3.21 -13.22
N GLN A 95 5.11 -2.94 -14.37
CA GLN A 95 5.79 -3.07 -15.66
C GLN A 95 7.03 -2.17 -15.72
N ILE A 96 6.92 -0.91 -15.34
CA ILE A 96 8.03 0.04 -15.33
C ILE A 96 9.12 -0.44 -14.36
N TYR A 97 8.75 -0.86 -13.15
CA TYR A 97 9.71 -1.40 -12.18
C TYR A 97 10.51 -2.57 -12.74
N VAL A 98 9.87 -3.47 -13.49
CA VAL A 98 10.51 -4.67 -14.05
C VAL A 98 11.32 -4.35 -15.31
N THR A 99 10.83 -3.48 -16.21
CA THR A 99 11.37 -3.36 -17.58
C THR A 99 12.18 -2.11 -17.83
N SER A 100 12.01 -1.03 -17.02
CA SER A 100 12.71 0.24 -17.25
C SER A 100 14.17 0.20 -16.77
N GLU A 101 14.96 1.13 -17.31
CA GLU A 101 16.33 1.34 -16.85
C GLU A 101 16.37 1.83 -15.40
N ALA A 102 15.45 2.70 -15.01
CA ALA A 102 15.30 3.17 -13.63
C ALA A 102 15.01 2.00 -12.68
N GLY A 103 14.07 1.11 -13.03
CA GLY A 103 13.77 -0.08 -12.23
C GLY A 103 14.95 -1.04 -12.12
N ARG A 104 15.69 -1.25 -13.22
CA ARG A 104 16.91 -2.07 -13.21
C ARG A 104 17.98 -1.50 -12.27
N LYS A 105 18.22 -0.19 -12.34
CA LYS A 105 19.19 0.49 -11.44
C LYS A 105 18.76 0.40 -9.99
N PHE A 106 17.48 0.58 -9.71
CA PHE A 106 16.95 0.51 -8.36
C PHE A 106 17.10 -0.89 -7.77
N ARG A 107 16.71 -1.97 -8.49
CA ARG A 107 16.90 -3.35 -8.04
C ARG A 107 18.37 -3.66 -7.76
N LYS A 108 19.27 -3.27 -8.68
CA LYS A 108 20.71 -3.43 -8.45
C LYS A 108 21.16 -2.72 -7.16
N ARG A 109 20.62 -1.53 -6.88
CA ARG A 109 20.97 -0.78 -5.69
C ARG A 109 20.42 -1.41 -4.42
N ILE A 110 19.24 -2.02 -4.48
CA ILE A 110 18.67 -2.84 -3.39
C ILE A 110 19.64 -3.99 -3.03
N ASP A 111 20.10 -4.72 -4.05
CA ASP A 111 21.03 -5.83 -3.86
C ASP A 111 22.37 -5.37 -3.26
N GLU A 112 22.93 -4.26 -3.75
CA GLU A 112 24.20 -3.68 -3.24
C GLU A 112 24.09 -3.21 -1.78
N LEU A 113 22.92 -2.83 -1.32
CA LEU A 113 22.65 -2.35 0.03
C LEU A 113 22.20 -3.48 0.98
N ASP A 114 22.13 -4.72 0.48
CA ASP A 114 21.64 -5.89 1.21
C ASP A 114 20.28 -5.64 1.87
N ILE A 115 19.37 -5.01 1.13
CA ILE A 115 18.00 -4.75 1.57
C ILE A 115 17.22 -6.06 1.48
N GLN A 116 16.72 -6.53 2.61
CA GLN A 116 15.94 -7.77 2.69
C GLN A 116 14.45 -7.43 2.85
N GLY A 117 13.63 -7.86 1.87
CA GLY A 117 12.19 -7.77 1.98
C GLY A 117 11.65 -8.71 3.05
N THR A 118 10.81 -8.22 3.95
CA THR A 118 10.17 -9.01 5.00
C THR A 118 8.73 -9.33 4.67
N SER A 119 8.01 -8.39 4.11
CA SER A 119 6.65 -8.62 3.64
C SER A 119 6.27 -7.72 2.45
N GLN A 120 5.30 -8.19 1.67
CA GLN A 120 4.72 -7.44 0.57
C GLN A 120 3.24 -7.73 0.48
N ASN A 121 2.44 -6.67 0.34
CA ASN A 121 1.01 -6.82 0.10
C ASN A 121 0.48 -5.72 -0.83
N LEU A 122 -0.66 -6.02 -1.44
CA LEU A 122 -1.48 -5.06 -2.15
C LEU A 122 -2.79 -4.92 -1.39
N THR A 123 -3.12 -3.71 -1.00
CA THR A 123 -4.37 -3.39 -0.33
C THR A 123 -5.26 -2.54 -1.23
N VAL A 124 -6.57 -2.67 -1.02
CA VAL A 124 -7.59 -1.84 -1.66
C VAL A 124 -8.27 -1.03 -0.60
N HIS A 125 -8.32 0.27 -0.79
CA HIS A 125 -9.07 1.16 0.09
C HIS A 125 -10.56 0.91 -0.05
N THR A 126 -11.19 0.57 1.05
CA THR A 126 -12.62 0.22 1.11
C THR A 126 -13.45 1.39 1.64
N VAL A 127 -12.93 2.05 2.67
CA VAL A 127 -13.53 3.24 3.27
C VAL A 127 -12.39 4.14 3.74
N GLY A 128 -12.43 5.40 3.38
CA GLY A 128 -11.44 6.38 3.82
C GLY A 128 -12.06 7.73 4.07
N VAL A 129 -11.52 8.44 5.03
CA VAL A 129 -11.84 9.84 5.33
C VAL A 129 -10.54 10.59 5.44
N THR A 130 -10.46 11.71 4.74
CA THR A 130 -9.36 12.66 4.84
C THR A 130 -9.93 13.96 5.37
N ASN A 131 -9.51 14.38 6.54
CA ASN A 131 -10.09 15.57 7.18
C ASN A 131 -9.52 16.88 6.65
N SER A 132 -8.25 16.93 6.31
CA SER A 132 -7.57 18.04 5.63
C SER A 132 -6.07 17.77 5.57
N GLY A 133 -5.39 18.41 4.67
CA GLY A 133 -3.94 18.28 4.52
C GLY A 133 -3.51 17.22 3.50
N SER A 134 -2.33 17.42 2.94
CA SER A 134 -1.70 16.43 2.07
C SER A 134 -1.15 15.28 2.91
N ALA A 135 -1.07 14.08 2.34
CA ALA A 135 -0.42 12.94 2.98
C ALA A 135 1.05 13.26 3.38
N ALA A 136 1.67 14.22 2.70
CA ALA A 136 3.02 14.71 2.98
C ALA A 136 3.18 15.38 4.36
N GLU A 137 2.09 15.83 4.96
CA GLU A 137 2.09 16.45 6.29
C GLU A 137 1.89 15.43 7.42
N ASN A 138 1.58 14.18 7.10
CA ASN A 138 1.39 13.13 8.09
C ASN A 138 2.73 12.63 8.60
N VAL A 139 2.99 12.86 9.88
CA VAL A 139 4.25 12.49 10.53
C VAL A 139 4.22 11.07 11.07
N VAL A 140 3.06 10.57 11.46
CA VAL A 140 2.87 9.23 12.06
C VAL A 140 1.67 8.53 11.46
N SER A 141 1.87 7.29 11.02
CA SER A 141 0.79 6.39 10.59
C SER A 141 0.70 5.20 11.54
N LEU A 142 -0.49 4.94 12.07
CA LEU A 142 -0.80 3.76 12.86
C LEU A 142 -1.58 2.79 11.99
N ARG A 143 -1.09 1.55 11.85
CA ARG A 143 -1.75 0.51 11.06
C ARG A 143 -1.98 -0.72 11.90
N TRP A 144 -3.18 -1.29 11.83
CA TRP A 144 -3.55 -2.53 12.48
C TRP A 144 -4.04 -3.53 11.44
N SER A 145 -3.51 -4.73 11.47
CA SER A 145 -4.04 -5.86 10.71
C SER A 145 -5.08 -6.58 11.56
N LEU A 146 -6.26 -6.76 10.98
CA LEU A 146 -7.38 -7.43 11.64
C LEU A 146 -7.77 -8.66 10.82
N ASP A 147 -7.91 -9.81 11.49
CA ASP A 147 -8.56 -10.96 10.89
C ASP A 147 -10.07 -10.84 11.07
N VAL A 148 -10.78 -10.68 9.96
CA VAL A 148 -12.22 -10.43 9.94
C VAL A 148 -12.94 -11.62 9.37
N SER A 149 -13.47 -12.48 10.24
CA SER A 149 -14.21 -13.69 9.85
C SER A 149 -15.51 -13.41 9.06
N ASN A 150 -16.12 -12.24 9.22
CA ASN A 150 -17.34 -11.86 8.52
C ASN A 150 -17.29 -10.37 8.07
N PRO A 151 -16.71 -10.09 6.88
CA PRO A 151 -16.60 -8.73 6.36
C PRO A 151 -17.95 -8.03 6.17
N ALA A 152 -18.99 -8.76 5.79
CA ALA A 152 -20.33 -8.19 5.58
C ALA A 152 -20.97 -7.65 6.87
N LYS A 153 -20.63 -8.24 8.01
CA LYS A 153 -21.07 -7.73 9.33
C LYS A 153 -20.12 -6.65 9.85
N PHE A 154 -18.83 -6.78 9.59
CA PHE A 154 -17.82 -5.84 10.07
C PHE A 154 -17.93 -4.45 9.42
N LEU A 155 -18.13 -4.39 8.11
CA LEU A 155 -18.13 -3.14 7.37
C LEU A 155 -19.19 -2.13 7.85
N PRO A 156 -20.45 -2.51 8.12
CA PRO A 156 -21.43 -1.59 8.72
C PRO A 156 -21.03 -1.07 10.11
N LEU A 157 -20.41 -1.93 10.93
CA LEU A 157 -19.91 -1.53 12.26
C LEU A 157 -18.76 -0.51 12.13
N TRP A 158 -17.84 -0.75 11.22
CA TRP A 158 -16.75 0.18 10.93
C TRP A 158 -17.28 1.54 10.43
N LYS A 159 -18.25 1.54 9.51
CA LYS A 159 -18.91 2.78 9.04
C LYS A 159 -19.61 3.54 10.17
N GLY A 160 -20.26 2.83 11.08
CA GLY A 160 -20.87 3.42 12.26
C GLY A 160 -19.84 4.04 13.21
N PHE A 161 -18.75 3.32 13.47
CA PHE A 161 -17.62 3.80 14.26
C PHE A 161 -16.98 5.04 13.63
N SER A 162 -16.69 5.04 12.33
CA SER A 162 -16.13 6.18 11.61
C SER A 162 -16.98 7.44 11.75
N LYS A 163 -18.30 7.30 11.58
CA LYS A 163 -19.25 8.42 11.79
C LYS A 163 -19.27 8.92 13.25
N SER A 164 -19.04 8.04 14.21
CA SER A 164 -18.98 8.45 15.62
C SER A 164 -17.72 9.24 15.94
N ILE A 165 -16.61 8.88 15.31
CA ILE A 165 -15.32 9.57 15.45
C ILE A 165 -15.40 11.02 14.95
N GLU A 166 -16.10 11.26 13.85
CA GLU A 166 -16.30 12.61 13.29
C GLU A 166 -16.91 13.60 14.29
N LYS A 167 -17.59 13.09 15.32
CA LYS A 167 -18.19 13.91 16.38
C LYS A 167 -17.19 14.32 17.47
N TYR A 168 -16.05 13.68 17.51
CA TYR A 168 -14.99 13.97 18.46
C TYR A 168 -13.90 14.74 17.75
N ASP A 169 -13.31 15.71 18.43
CA ASP A 169 -12.15 16.47 17.95
C ASP A 169 -10.92 15.56 17.90
N TRP A 170 -10.91 14.67 16.91
CA TRP A 170 -9.80 13.75 16.72
C TRP A 170 -8.75 14.39 15.81
N SER A 171 -7.52 14.41 16.30
CA SER A 171 -6.37 15.01 15.63
C SER A 171 -5.84 14.21 14.42
N ALA A 172 -6.46 13.08 14.06
CA ALA A 172 -6.06 12.32 12.90
C ALA A 172 -6.45 13.05 11.60
N ASN A 173 -5.46 13.29 10.74
CA ASN A 173 -5.67 13.94 9.44
C ASN A 173 -6.35 13.01 8.42
N ALA A 174 -6.12 11.72 8.55
CA ALA A 174 -6.77 10.70 7.71
C ALA A 174 -6.92 9.39 8.49
N TYR A 175 -7.98 8.66 8.21
CA TYR A 175 -8.18 7.30 8.68
C TYR A 175 -8.99 6.51 7.66
N GLY A 176 -8.84 5.19 7.67
CA GLY A 176 -9.55 4.38 6.70
C GLY A 176 -9.41 2.89 6.95
N LEU A 177 -10.17 2.13 6.19
CA LEU A 177 -10.11 0.68 6.14
C LEU A 177 -9.57 0.25 4.78
N GLN A 178 -8.61 -0.63 4.80
CA GLN A 178 -8.06 -1.27 3.61
C GLN A 178 -8.31 -2.77 3.70
N SER A 179 -8.62 -3.38 2.57
CA SER A 179 -8.71 -4.83 2.44
C SER A 179 -7.47 -5.36 1.77
N HIS A 180 -6.89 -6.44 2.28
CA HIS A 180 -5.84 -7.16 1.57
C HIS A 180 -6.41 -7.75 0.29
N TYR A 181 -5.74 -7.47 -0.83
CA TYR A 181 -6.10 -7.96 -2.14
C TYR A 181 -5.17 -9.08 -2.61
N LEU A 182 -3.86 -8.91 -2.37
CA LEU A 182 -2.80 -9.87 -2.65
C LEU A 182 -1.72 -9.78 -1.58
N GLY A 183 -1.07 -10.89 -1.29
CA GLY A 183 0.04 -10.99 -0.34
C GLY A 183 -0.42 -11.28 1.10
N ASN A 184 0.54 -11.50 1.97
CA ASN A 184 0.36 -11.70 3.41
C ASN A 184 0.68 -10.44 4.19
#